data_56521a8b524c0438ff930f87dd724086
#
_entry.id   56521a8b524c0438ff930f87dd724086
#
_cell.length_a   1.000
_cell.length_b   1.000
_cell.length_c   1.000
_cell.angle_alpha   90.00
_cell.angle_beta   90.00
_cell.angle_gamma   90.00
#
_symmetry.space_group_name_H-M   'P 1'
#
loop_
_entity.id
_entity.type
_entity.pdbx_description
1 polymer ?
#
loop_
_entity_poly.entity_id
_entity_poly.type
_entity_poly.pdbx_seq_one_letter_code
_entity_poly.pdbx_strand_id
1 'polypeptide(L)'
;EFVFIQSKTNGQIKTYTGPIMVTISAQESMVVFNPKTKRFEETADFEKARQIFTSAPEGWYVVLKNPSIDGTHPDSAKAMNSPELQIGKKINISGPCSFSLFPGQMAKVVQGHKLRSNQYLIARVYDADAASKSVATIVDAEGKEVKAETEKYFVGQLLVIKGTEVSFYMPPTGIEVIANKDSYVRDAVTLERLEYAILKDEDGEKRYVHGPAVVFPKPTETFVNSPKGGVIFRALE
;
A
#
# COMPACT_ATOMS: atom_id res chain seq x y z
N GLU A 1 -20.47 -2.69 -10.79
CA GLU A 1 -20.17 -1.46 -11.51
C GLU A 1 -20.87 -0.28 -10.87
N PHE A 2 -20.32 0.91 -11.00
CA PHE A 2 -20.90 2.14 -10.49
C PHE A 2 -20.59 3.32 -11.39
N VAL A 3 -21.37 4.39 -11.25
CA VAL A 3 -21.17 5.66 -11.96
C VAL A 3 -21.34 6.84 -11.02
N PHE A 4 -20.68 7.94 -11.33
CA PHE A 4 -20.88 9.22 -10.66
C PHE A 4 -21.80 10.09 -11.50
N ILE A 5 -22.83 10.65 -10.87
CA ILE A 5 -23.76 11.59 -11.50
C ILE A 5 -23.74 12.88 -10.70
N GLN A 6 -23.50 13.98 -11.39
CA GLN A 6 -23.46 15.32 -10.84
C GLN A 6 -24.74 16.07 -11.15
N SER A 7 -25.31 16.72 -10.15
CA SER A 7 -26.38 17.71 -10.32
C SER A 7 -25.78 19.03 -10.79
N LYS A 8 -26.26 19.55 -11.91
CA LYS A 8 -25.86 20.85 -12.46
C LYS A 8 -26.38 22.03 -11.64
N THR A 9 -27.43 21.80 -10.83
CA THR A 9 -28.06 22.84 -10.03
C THR A 9 -27.23 23.22 -8.79
N ASN A 10 -26.66 22.21 -8.10
CA ASN A 10 -25.93 22.42 -6.85
C ASN A 10 -24.51 21.85 -6.87
N GLY A 11 -24.08 21.24 -7.97
CA GLY A 11 -22.75 20.65 -8.11
C GLY A 11 -22.52 19.35 -7.33
N GLN A 12 -23.51 18.85 -6.61
CA GLN A 12 -23.40 17.64 -5.80
C GLN A 12 -23.22 16.40 -6.68
N ILE A 13 -22.26 15.55 -6.31
CA ILE A 13 -22.00 14.28 -6.99
C ILE A 13 -22.51 13.13 -6.13
N LYS A 14 -23.29 12.23 -6.73
CA LYS A 14 -23.79 11.00 -6.11
C LYS A 14 -23.13 9.79 -6.76
N THR A 15 -22.96 8.72 -5.98
CA THR A 15 -22.56 7.41 -6.47
C THR A 15 -23.81 6.57 -6.72
N TYR A 16 -23.93 6.07 -7.94
CA TYR A 16 -24.97 5.12 -8.33
C TYR A 16 -24.33 3.75 -8.50
N THR A 17 -24.64 2.84 -7.61
CA THR A 17 -24.06 1.48 -7.59
C THR A 17 -25.04 0.48 -8.15
N GLY A 18 -24.59 -0.29 -9.14
CA GLY A 18 -25.43 -1.31 -9.78
C GLY A 18 -25.73 -2.54 -8.90
N PRO A 19 -26.73 -3.36 -9.25
CA PRO A 19 -27.61 -3.19 -10.41
C PRO A 19 -28.73 -2.17 -10.16
N ILE A 20 -28.80 -1.12 -10.94
CA ILE A 20 -29.80 -0.06 -10.82
C ILE A 20 -30.12 0.51 -12.20
N MET A 21 -31.40 0.84 -12.44
CA MET A 21 -31.84 1.59 -13.62
C MET A 21 -31.95 3.06 -13.23
N VAL A 22 -31.28 3.92 -13.97
CA VAL A 22 -31.25 5.37 -13.70
C VAL A 22 -31.66 6.13 -14.94
N THR A 23 -32.60 7.06 -14.78
CA THR A 23 -32.92 8.04 -15.81
C THR A 23 -32.23 9.35 -15.44
N ILE A 24 -31.31 9.78 -16.29
CA ILE A 24 -30.57 11.04 -16.09
C ILE A 24 -31.44 12.18 -16.58
N SER A 25 -31.70 13.15 -15.70
CA SER A 25 -32.50 14.34 -16.05
C SER A 25 -31.62 15.37 -16.80
N ALA A 26 -32.27 16.37 -17.42
CA ALA A 26 -31.55 17.47 -18.08
C ALA A 26 -30.66 18.29 -17.14
N GLN A 27 -30.95 18.23 -15.83
CA GLN A 27 -30.21 18.92 -14.77
C GLN A 27 -29.08 18.04 -14.16
N GLU A 28 -28.81 16.87 -14.73
CA GLU A 28 -27.79 15.93 -14.25
C GLU A 28 -26.86 15.55 -15.40
N SER A 29 -25.63 15.21 -15.07
CA SER A 29 -24.65 14.69 -16.03
C SER A 29 -23.79 13.60 -15.38
N MET A 30 -23.42 12.61 -16.17
CA MET A 30 -22.38 11.66 -15.76
C MET A 30 -21.04 12.37 -15.69
N VAL A 31 -20.23 12.08 -14.66
CA VAL A 31 -18.92 12.67 -14.48
C VAL A 31 -17.85 11.60 -14.21
N VAL A 32 -16.64 11.88 -14.67
CA VAL A 32 -15.46 11.05 -14.48
C VAL A 32 -14.35 11.87 -13.89
N PHE A 33 -13.63 11.32 -12.91
CA PHE A 33 -12.45 11.97 -12.37
C PHE A 33 -11.30 11.90 -13.36
N ASN A 34 -10.82 13.08 -13.78
CA ASN A 34 -9.64 13.18 -14.61
C ASN A 34 -8.38 13.35 -13.74
N PRO A 35 -7.45 12.36 -13.70
CA PRO A 35 -6.26 12.42 -12.86
C PRO A 35 -5.26 13.50 -13.30
N LYS A 36 -5.31 13.99 -14.54
CA LYS A 36 -4.43 15.06 -15.04
C LYS A 36 -4.89 16.43 -14.55
N THR A 37 -6.18 16.73 -14.73
CA THR A 37 -6.78 18.01 -14.30
C THR A 37 -7.17 17.99 -12.82
N LYS A 38 -7.23 16.80 -12.19
CA LYS A 38 -7.68 16.56 -10.81
C LYS A 38 -9.09 17.08 -10.55
N ARG A 39 -9.96 17.01 -11.55
CA ARG A 39 -11.35 17.46 -11.51
C ARG A 39 -12.28 16.36 -12.05
N PHE A 40 -13.54 16.47 -11.67
CA PHE A 40 -14.60 15.70 -12.32
C PHE A 40 -14.98 16.42 -13.61
N GLU A 41 -15.02 15.68 -14.71
CA GLU A 41 -15.35 16.18 -16.04
C GLU A 41 -16.61 15.49 -16.54
N GLU A 42 -17.50 16.24 -17.16
CA GLU A 42 -18.75 15.69 -17.72
C GLU A 42 -18.44 14.78 -18.93
N THR A 43 -19.20 13.73 -19.05
CA THR A 43 -19.16 12.83 -20.21
C THR A 43 -20.57 12.34 -20.56
N ALA A 44 -20.87 12.29 -21.85
CA ALA A 44 -22.08 11.65 -22.36
C ALA A 44 -21.87 10.15 -22.64
N ASP A 45 -20.63 9.68 -22.61
CA ASP A 45 -20.25 8.32 -22.93
C ASP A 45 -20.32 7.47 -21.65
N PHE A 46 -21.30 6.55 -21.61
CA PHE A 46 -21.51 5.65 -20.48
C PHE A 46 -20.30 4.74 -20.22
N GLU A 47 -19.66 4.24 -21.27
CA GLU A 47 -18.51 3.36 -21.13
C GLU A 47 -17.32 4.05 -20.44
N LYS A 48 -17.17 5.36 -20.66
CA LYS A 48 -16.17 6.16 -19.95
C LYS A 48 -16.58 6.48 -18.52
N ALA A 49 -17.87 6.69 -18.28
CA ALA A 49 -18.41 6.99 -16.95
C ALA A 49 -18.43 5.77 -16.05
N ARG A 50 -18.59 4.58 -16.63
CA ARG A 50 -18.71 3.30 -15.93
C ARG A 50 -17.40 2.96 -15.23
N GLN A 51 -17.48 2.69 -13.94
CA GLN A 51 -16.35 2.26 -13.12
C GLN A 51 -16.61 0.85 -12.58
N ILE A 52 -15.54 0.09 -12.43
CA ILE A 52 -15.58 -1.27 -11.88
C ILE A 52 -15.34 -1.19 -10.37
N PHE A 53 -15.97 -2.07 -9.60
CA PHE A 53 -15.73 -2.18 -8.17
C PHE A 53 -14.24 -2.41 -7.89
N THR A 54 -13.75 -1.76 -6.85
CA THR A 54 -12.44 -2.09 -6.30
C THR A 54 -12.55 -3.45 -5.62
N SER A 55 -11.82 -4.43 -6.14
CA SER A 55 -11.85 -5.81 -5.64
C SER A 55 -10.45 -6.29 -5.32
N ALA A 56 -10.27 -6.84 -4.15
CA ALA A 56 -9.05 -7.52 -3.74
C ALA A 56 -9.37 -8.97 -3.36
N PRO A 57 -8.75 -9.96 -4.02
CA PRO A 57 -8.88 -11.35 -3.61
C PRO A 57 -8.11 -11.64 -2.33
N GLU A 58 -8.22 -12.86 -1.82
CA GLU A 58 -7.43 -13.33 -0.69
C GLU A 58 -5.91 -13.16 -0.94
N GLY A 59 -5.17 -12.71 0.07
CA GLY A 59 -3.74 -12.41 -0.04
C GLY A 59 -3.43 -11.07 -0.75
N TRP A 60 -4.44 -10.26 -1.06
CA TRP A 60 -4.31 -8.90 -1.56
C TRP A 60 -4.93 -7.91 -0.58
N TYR A 61 -4.60 -6.65 -0.71
CA TYR A 61 -5.22 -5.58 0.09
C TYR A 61 -5.47 -4.33 -0.74
N VAL A 62 -6.42 -3.53 -0.29
CA VAL A 62 -6.74 -2.23 -0.87
C VAL A 62 -6.20 -1.12 0.01
N VAL A 63 -5.40 -0.24 -0.56
CA VAL A 63 -5.03 1.03 0.07
C VAL A 63 -6.08 2.06 -0.34
N LEU A 64 -7.01 2.37 0.56
CA LEU A 64 -8.07 3.35 0.35
C LEU A 64 -7.65 4.70 0.92
N LYS A 65 -7.62 5.73 0.07
CA LYS A 65 -7.41 7.13 0.46
C LYS A 65 -8.73 7.83 0.66
N ASN A 66 -8.77 8.75 1.61
CA ASN A 66 -9.95 9.51 1.99
C ASN A 66 -11.14 8.60 2.37
N PRO A 67 -10.99 7.69 3.34
CA PRO A 67 -12.09 6.85 3.76
C PRO A 67 -13.24 7.71 4.30
N SER A 68 -14.45 7.18 4.30
CA SER A 68 -15.58 7.81 5.01
C SER A 68 -15.33 7.79 6.52
N ILE A 69 -15.86 8.79 7.24
CA ILE A 69 -15.74 8.84 8.71
C ILE A 69 -16.39 7.60 9.33
N ASP A 70 -17.51 7.16 8.78
CA ASP A 70 -18.29 6.03 9.28
C ASP A 70 -17.72 4.66 8.84
N GLY A 71 -16.65 4.64 8.02
CA GLY A 71 -16.11 3.41 7.44
C GLY A 71 -17.04 2.76 6.39
N THR A 72 -18.07 3.47 5.93
CA THR A 72 -19.07 2.95 5.00
C THR A 72 -18.60 3.05 3.55
N HIS A 73 -19.14 2.15 2.72
CA HIS A 73 -19.02 2.18 1.25
C HIS A 73 -20.41 2.36 0.63
N PRO A 74 -20.48 2.79 -0.65
CA PRO A 74 -21.78 2.86 -1.32
C PRO A 74 -22.48 1.51 -1.37
N ASP A 75 -23.74 1.48 -0.96
CA ASP A 75 -24.58 0.27 -1.02
C ASP A 75 -24.88 -0.14 -2.46
N SER A 76 -25.00 -1.45 -2.69
CA SER A 76 -25.45 -1.99 -3.98
C SER A 76 -26.91 -1.61 -4.28
N ALA A 77 -27.23 -1.44 -5.56
CA ALA A 77 -28.56 -1.11 -6.05
C ALA A 77 -29.15 0.20 -5.48
N LYS A 78 -28.29 1.16 -5.15
CA LYS A 78 -28.70 2.44 -4.57
C LYS A 78 -27.92 3.62 -5.16
N ALA A 79 -28.57 4.79 -5.06
CA ALA A 79 -27.93 6.09 -5.26
C ALA A 79 -27.61 6.70 -3.90
N MET A 80 -26.34 6.99 -3.64
CA MET A 80 -25.92 7.54 -2.35
C MET A 80 -25.15 8.84 -2.51
N ASN A 81 -25.43 9.77 -1.60
CA ASN A 81 -24.60 10.96 -1.44
C ASN A 81 -23.27 10.57 -0.81
N SER A 82 -22.22 11.32 -1.12
CA SER A 82 -20.94 11.15 -0.41
C SER A 82 -21.12 11.53 1.05
N PRO A 83 -20.74 10.65 2.00
CA PRO A 83 -20.62 11.02 3.39
C PRO A 83 -19.42 11.98 3.56
N GLU A 84 -19.20 12.43 4.78
CA GLU A 84 -17.99 13.16 5.11
C GLU A 84 -16.76 12.24 5.01
N LEU A 85 -15.73 12.69 4.29
CA LEU A 85 -14.52 11.94 4.04
C LEU A 85 -13.37 12.44 4.92
N GLN A 86 -12.55 11.52 5.41
CA GLN A 86 -11.32 11.83 6.14
C GLN A 86 -10.20 12.18 5.15
N ILE A 87 -10.19 13.43 4.70
CA ILE A 87 -9.24 13.89 3.68
C ILE A 87 -7.79 13.73 4.15
N GLY A 88 -6.96 13.14 3.28
CA GLY A 88 -5.54 12.89 3.54
C GLY A 88 -5.26 11.60 4.30
N LYS A 89 -6.25 10.95 4.91
CA LYS A 89 -6.05 9.65 5.55
C LYS A 89 -6.01 8.51 4.55
N LYS A 90 -5.33 7.44 4.95
CA LYS A 90 -5.25 6.18 4.23
C LYS A 90 -5.62 5.05 5.18
N ILE A 91 -6.35 4.06 4.69
CA ILE A 91 -6.60 2.80 5.40
C ILE A 91 -6.25 1.62 4.49
N ASN A 92 -5.84 0.52 5.11
CA ASN A 92 -5.57 -0.74 4.42
C ASN A 92 -6.71 -1.71 4.72
N ILE A 93 -7.35 -2.22 3.66
CA ILE A 93 -8.47 -3.18 3.75
C ILE A 93 -7.98 -4.50 3.18
N SER A 94 -7.89 -5.53 4.01
CA SER A 94 -7.49 -6.88 3.58
C SER A 94 -8.57 -7.52 2.72
N GLY A 95 -8.17 -8.26 1.68
CA GLY A 95 -9.07 -9.12 0.92
C GLY A 95 -9.47 -10.38 1.69
N PRO A 96 -10.52 -11.08 1.26
CA PRO A 96 -11.33 -10.79 0.08
C PRO A 96 -12.32 -9.64 0.31
N CYS A 97 -12.33 -8.65 -0.56
CA CYS A 97 -13.28 -7.54 -0.51
C CYS A 97 -13.63 -7.02 -1.91
N SER A 98 -14.82 -6.42 -2.05
CA SER A 98 -15.27 -5.77 -3.28
C SER A 98 -16.26 -4.67 -2.93
N PHE A 99 -15.98 -3.44 -3.35
CA PHE A 99 -16.83 -2.28 -3.06
C PHE A 99 -16.67 -1.18 -4.11
N SER A 100 -17.67 -0.31 -4.17
CA SER A 100 -17.64 0.93 -4.95
C SER A 100 -17.07 2.09 -4.12
N LEU A 101 -16.71 3.17 -4.78
CA LEU A 101 -16.10 4.33 -4.15
C LEU A 101 -17.09 5.51 -4.10
N PHE A 102 -16.94 6.34 -3.08
CA PHE A 102 -17.53 7.67 -3.08
C PHE A 102 -16.69 8.66 -3.90
N PRO A 103 -17.28 9.74 -4.44
CA PRO A 103 -16.54 10.81 -5.09
C PRO A 103 -15.46 11.38 -4.16
N GLY A 104 -14.21 11.46 -4.63
CA GLY A 104 -13.07 11.94 -3.84
C GLY A 104 -12.28 10.84 -3.12
N GLN A 105 -12.77 9.61 -3.11
CA GLN A 105 -11.98 8.46 -2.68
C GLN A 105 -11.08 7.95 -3.80
N MET A 106 -9.94 7.38 -3.44
CA MET A 106 -9.03 6.70 -4.36
C MET A 106 -8.62 5.37 -3.75
N ALA A 107 -8.63 4.33 -4.56
CA ALA A 107 -8.23 2.99 -4.16
C ALA A 107 -7.07 2.47 -5.02
N LYS A 108 -6.14 1.79 -4.39
CA LYS A 108 -5.06 1.04 -5.05
C LYS A 108 -5.06 -0.38 -4.52
N VAL A 109 -5.24 -1.34 -5.41
CA VAL A 109 -5.15 -2.77 -5.07
C VAL A 109 -3.70 -3.19 -5.12
N VAL A 110 -3.21 -3.84 -4.07
CA VAL A 110 -1.83 -4.26 -3.91
C VAL A 110 -1.80 -5.72 -3.49
N GLN A 111 -0.91 -6.49 -4.10
CA GLN A 111 -0.67 -7.87 -3.70
C GLN A 111 0.09 -7.91 -2.37
N GLY A 112 -0.26 -8.81 -1.49
CA GLY A 112 0.53 -9.10 -0.29
C GLY A 112 1.94 -9.54 -0.65
N HIS A 113 2.89 -9.20 0.18
CA HIS A 113 4.31 -9.34 -0.11
C HIS A 113 4.82 -10.71 0.35
N LYS A 114 5.22 -11.55 -0.60
CA LYS A 114 5.88 -12.83 -0.32
C LYS A 114 7.39 -12.61 -0.23
N LEU A 115 8.02 -13.17 0.78
CA LEU A 115 9.45 -13.04 1.04
C LEU A 115 10.12 -14.41 1.06
N ARG A 116 11.31 -14.48 0.47
CA ARG A 116 12.26 -15.58 0.65
C ARG A 116 13.20 -15.22 1.81
N SER A 117 13.89 -16.21 2.36
CA SER A 117 14.82 -16.01 3.48
C SER A 117 15.93 -14.98 3.24
N ASN A 118 16.30 -14.75 1.98
CA ASN A 118 17.29 -13.75 1.57
C ASN A 118 16.66 -12.45 1.06
N GLN A 119 15.39 -12.18 1.38
CA GLN A 119 14.66 -11.00 0.94
C GLN A 119 14.14 -10.20 2.13
N TYR A 120 13.85 -8.94 1.92
CA TYR A 120 13.29 -8.06 2.94
C TYR A 120 12.43 -6.96 2.34
N LEU A 121 11.62 -6.34 3.19
CA LEU A 121 10.84 -5.13 2.90
C LEU A 121 11.30 -4.00 3.80
N ILE A 122 11.15 -2.79 3.32
CA ILE A 122 11.19 -1.59 4.17
C ILE A 122 9.76 -1.03 4.22
N ALA A 123 9.24 -0.88 5.41
CA ALA A 123 7.95 -0.26 5.66
C ALA A 123 8.13 1.03 6.46
N ARG A 124 7.21 1.96 6.31
CA ARG A 124 7.19 3.24 7.02
C ARG A 124 5.87 3.42 7.75
N VAL A 125 5.95 3.86 8.99
CA VAL A 125 4.79 4.25 9.78
C VAL A 125 4.38 5.67 9.37
N TYR A 126 3.16 5.84 8.85
CA TYR A 126 2.61 7.15 8.50
C TYR A 126 1.51 7.61 9.49
N ASP A 127 0.94 6.68 10.23
CA ASP A 127 -0.05 6.94 11.29
C ASP A 127 0.21 5.96 12.44
N ALA A 128 0.83 6.43 13.52
CA ALA A 128 1.24 5.59 14.65
C ALA A 128 0.03 5.08 15.45
N ASP A 129 -1.00 5.90 15.60
CA ASP A 129 -2.22 5.52 16.35
C ASP A 129 -3.01 4.44 15.61
N ALA A 130 -3.15 4.59 14.30
CA ALA A 130 -3.79 3.59 13.47
C ALA A 130 -2.97 2.28 13.42
N ALA A 131 -1.65 2.36 13.30
CA ALA A 131 -0.75 1.21 13.29
C ALA A 131 -0.81 0.41 14.59
N SER A 132 -0.88 1.10 15.73
CA SER A 132 -0.97 0.46 17.05
C SER A 132 -2.33 -0.21 17.33
N LYS A 133 -3.38 0.20 16.61
CA LYS A 133 -4.74 -0.36 16.74
C LYS A 133 -5.05 -1.45 15.72
N SER A 134 -4.28 -1.52 14.65
CA SER A 134 -4.50 -2.45 13.54
C SER A 134 -3.52 -3.61 13.62
N VAL A 135 -3.94 -4.79 13.18
CA VAL A 135 -3.11 -5.98 13.18
C VAL A 135 -2.61 -6.24 11.77
N ALA A 136 -1.30 -6.44 11.60
CA ALA A 136 -0.73 -6.90 10.35
C ALA A 136 -1.12 -8.37 10.09
N THR A 137 -1.36 -8.72 8.84
CA THR A 137 -1.44 -10.14 8.46
C THR A 137 -0.03 -10.62 8.13
N ILE A 138 0.50 -11.46 9.01
CA ILE A 138 1.85 -11.99 8.92
C ILE A 138 1.77 -13.51 8.89
N VAL A 139 2.50 -14.12 7.97
CA VAL A 139 2.80 -15.55 8.00
C VAL A 139 4.29 -15.66 8.27
N ASP A 140 4.67 -16.40 9.31
CA ASP A 140 6.06 -16.62 9.68
C ASP A 140 6.81 -17.46 8.63
N ALA A 141 8.10 -17.67 8.84
CA ALA A 141 8.93 -18.49 7.96
C ALA A 141 8.51 -19.98 7.97
N GLU A 142 7.77 -20.41 8.99
CA GLU A 142 7.28 -21.78 9.17
C GLU A 142 5.87 -21.98 8.59
N GLY A 143 5.25 -20.92 8.07
CA GLY A 143 3.93 -20.96 7.41
C GLY A 143 2.74 -20.82 8.36
N LYS A 144 2.94 -20.34 9.59
CA LYS A 144 1.86 -20.05 10.54
C LYS A 144 1.46 -18.59 10.50
N GLU A 145 0.17 -18.33 10.57
CA GLU A 145 -0.33 -16.96 10.78
C GLU A 145 0.04 -16.46 12.18
N VAL A 146 0.77 -15.37 12.23
CA VAL A 146 1.19 -14.73 13.48
C VAL A 146 0.48 -13.38 13.57
N LYS A 147 -0.14 -13.11 14.70
CA LYS A 147 -0.62 -11.76 15.02
C LYS A 147 0.58 -10.97 15.53
N ALA A 148 0.90 -9.87 14.84
CA ALA A 148 1.91 -8.95 15.34
C ALA A 148 1.50 -8.44 16.73
N GLU A 149 2.43 -8.45 17.66
CA GLU A 149 2.22 -7.81 18.95
C GLU A 149 2.04 -6.30 18.74
N THR A 150 1.21 -5.69 19.60
CA THR A 150 0.97 -4.25 19.56
C THR A 150 2.22 -3.52 20.04
N GLU A 151 3.05 -3.10 19.11
CA GLU A 151 4.22 -2.28 19.40
C GLU A 151 3.84 -0.79 19.42
N LYS A 152 4.62 -0.01 20.17
CA LYS A 152 4.53 1.45 20.09
C LYS A 152 5.28 1.93 18.86
N TYR A 153 4.54 2.47 17.92
CA TYR A 153 5.09 3.06 16.71
C TYR A 153 5.25 4.57 16.82
N PHE A 154 6.19 5.11 16.05
CA PHE A 154 6.36 6.56 15.87
C PHE A 154 6.16 6.91 14.41
N VAL A 155 5.53 8.07 14.14
CA VAL A 155 5.36 8.56 12.78
C VAL A 155 6.73 8.80 12.14
N GLY A 156 6.91 8.28 10.93
CA GLY A 156 8.18 8.32 10.21
C GLY A 156 9.13 7.16 10.52
N GLN A 157 8.82 6.32 11.51
CA GLN A 157 9.61 5.13 11.84
C GLN A 157 9.70 4.20 10.63
N LEU A 158 10.90 3.73 10.34
CA LEU A 158 11.17 2.74 9.31
C LEU A 158 11.33 1.35 9.96
N LEU A 159 10.69 0.36 9.35
CA LEU A 159 10.71 -1.04 9.79
C LEU A 159 11.35 -1.89 8.70
N VAL A 160 12.22 -2.80 9.09
CA VAL A 160 12.76 -3.83 8.18
C VAL A 160 12.10 -5.15 8.50
N ILE A 161 11.37 -5.69 7.53
CA ILE A 161 10.70 -6.97 7.63
C ILE A 161 11.49 -7.99 6.84
N LYS A 162 12.11 -8.93 7.54
CA LYS A 162 13.06 -9.90 6.96
C LYS A 162 12.36 -11.19 6.59
N GLY A 163 12.71 -11.74 5.45
CA GLY A 163 12.21 -13.02 4.98
C GLY A 163 12.69 -14.22 5.81
N THR A 164 13.67 -14.02 6.71
CA THR A 164 14.07 -15.02 7.71
C THR A 164 13.04 -15.18 8.83
N GLU A 165 12.23 -14.15 9.06
CA GLU A 165 11.23 -14.11 10.15
C GLU A 165 9.81 -14.22 9.58
N VAL A 166 9.58 -13.68 8.37
CA VAL A 166 8.25 -13.53 7.76
C VAL A 166 8.28 -14.01 6.31
N SER A 167 7.44 -14.98 5.97
CA SER A 167 7.28 -15.46 4.58
C SER A 167 6.23 -14.70 3.78
N PHE A 168 5.25 -14.07 4.47
CA PHE A 168 4.21 -13.28 3.86
C PHE A 168 3.81 -12.10 4.77
N TYR A 169 3.67 -10.92 4.17
CA TYR A 169 3.35 -9.69 4.89
C TYR A 169 2.30 -8.84 4.16
N MET A 170 1.26 -8.45 4.89
CA MET A 170 0.33 -7.39 4.51
C MET A 170 0.36 -6.30 5.60
N PRO A 171 0.66 -5.04 5.24
CA PRO A 171 0.78 -3.96 6.22
C PRO A 171 -0.59 -3.62 6.83
N PRO A 172 -0.65 -3.35 8.14
CA PRO A 172 -1.85 -2.85 8.79
C PRO A 172 -2.09 -1.38 8.38
N THR A 173 -3.29 -0.86 8.69
CA THR A 173 -3.53 0.59 8.56
C THR A 173 -2.52 1.36 9.39
N GLY A 174 -1.96 2.42 8.84
CA GLY A 174 -0.91 3.22 9.49
C GLY A 174 0.51 2.89 9.03
N ILE A 175 0.70 1.77 8.33
CA ILE A 175 1.99 1.35 7.78
C ILE A 175 1.89 1.21 6.27
N GLU A 176 2.90 1.70 5.56
CA GLU A 176 3.03 1.53 4.10
C GLU A 176 4.37 0.88 3.76
N VAL A 177 4.36 -0.05 2.80
CA VAL A 177 5.59 -0.65 2.27
C VAL A 177 6.18 0.28 1.22
N ILE A 178 7.48 0.57 1.34
CA ILE A 178 8.19 1.48 0.45
C ILE A 178 8.68 0.71 -0.76
N ALA A 179 8.20 1.12 -1.94
CA ALA A 179 8.67 0.57 -3.21
C ALA A 179 10.14 0.96 -3.47
N ASN A 180 10.90 0.02 -4.02
CA ASN A 180 12.22 0.25 -4.59
C ASN A 180 12.11 0.09 -6.10
N LYS A 181 12.09 1.20 -6.84
CA LYS A 181 11.78 1.23 -8.27
C LYS A 181 10.44 0.54 -8.55
N ASP A 182 10.46 -0.57 -9.27
CA ASP A 182 9.26 -1.31 -9.68
C ASP A 182 8.87 -2.46 -8.72
N SER A 183 9.66 -2.72 -7.67
CA SER A 183 9.42 -3.79 -6.70
C SER A 183 9.31 -3.27 -5.27
N TYR A 184 8.51 -3.92 -4.45
CA TYR A 184 8.50 -3.70 -3.01
C TYR A 184 9.56 -4.56 -2.30
N VAL A 185 9.83 -5.74 -2.84
CA VAL A 185 10.78 -6.71 -2.27
C VAL A 185 12.20 -6.35 -2.67
N ARG A 186 13.10 -6.43 -1.71
CA ARG A 186 14.54 -6.18 -1.86
C ARG A 186 15.32 -7.43 -1.52
N ASP A 187 16.42 -7.66 -2.24
CA ASP A 187 17.31 -8.79 -1.96
C ASP A 187 18.37 -8.38 -0.93
N ALA A 188 18.59 -9.27 0.05
CA ALA A 188 19.69 -9.18 0.99
C ALA A 188 20.99 -9.65 0.34
N VAL A 189 22.13 -9.24 0.88
CA VAL A 189 23.42 -9.68 0.40
C VAL A 189 23.85 -10.93 1.14
N THR A 190 24.06 -12.03 0.41
CA THR A 190 24.61 -13.27 0.97
C THR A 190 26.11 -13.25 0.80
N LEU A 191 26.83 -13.42 1.91
CA LEU A 191 28.29 -13.44 1.97
C LEU A 191 28.78 -14.87 2.20
N GLU A 192 29.76 -15.26 1.42
CA GLU A 192 30.51 -16.50 1.60
C GLU A 192 31.67 -16.32 2.60
N ARG A 193 32.35 -17.42 2.89
CA ARG A 193 33.57 -17.39 3.70
C ARG A 193 34.60 -16.50 3.01
N LEU A 194 35.30 -15.65 3.75
CA LEU A 194 36.28 -14.66 3.26
C LEU A 194 35.68 -13.47 2.49
N GLU A 195 34.36 -13.36 2.44
CA GLU A 195 33.68 -12.20 1.91
C GLU A 195 33.19 -11.29 3.04
N TYR A 196 33.11 -10.00 2.76
CA TYR A 196 32.52 -9.04 3.67
C TYR A 196 31.77 -7.94 2.91
N ALA A 197 30.81 -7.33 3.57
CA ALA A 197 30.09 -6.16 3.08
C ALA A 197 30.28 -4.98 4.02
N ILE A 198 30.27 -3.78 3.46
CA ILE A 198 30.35 -2.53 4.18
C ILE A 198 29.01 -1.82 4.02
N LEU A 199 28.37 -1.51 5.13
CA LEU A 199 27.17 -0.68 5.16
C LEU A 199 27.52 0.67 5.74
N LYS A 200 26.92 1.72 5.22
CA LYS A 200 27.10 3.09 5.67
C LYS A 200 25.73 3.66 6.00
N ASP A 201 25.57 4.27 7.16
CA ASP A 201 24.37 4.98 7.55
C ASP A 201 24.36 6.46 7.09
N GLU A 202 23.30 7.19 7.45
CA GLU A 202 23.14 8.61 7.10
C GLU A 202 24.19 9.52 7.78
N ASP A 203 24.69 9.14 8.96
CA ASP A 203 25.70 9.90 9.70
C ASP A 203 27.11 9.61 9.19
N GLY A 204 27.24 8.65 8.29
CA GLY A 204 28.51 8.28 7.68
C GLY A 204 29.27 7.18 8.42
N GLU A 205 28.71 6.65 9.52
CA GLU A 205 29.29 5.50 10.21
C GLU A 205 29.24 4.25 9.33
N LYS A 206 30.30 3.43 9.45
CA LYS A 206 30.42 2.22 8.66
C LYS A 206 30.32 0.98 9.54
N ARG A 207 29.47 0.05 9.14
CA ARG A 207 29.34 -1.28 9.72
C ARG A 207 29.93 -2.33 8.77
N TYR A 208 30.85 -3.13 9.27
CA TYR A 208 31.48 -4.22 8.53
C TYR A 208 30.84 -5.53 8.94
N VAL A 209 30.41 -6.32 7.98
CA VAL A 209 29.81 -7.64 8.21
C VAL A 209 30.61 -8.67 7.44
N HIS A 210 31.15 -9.66 8.14
CA HIS A 210 31.92 -10.77 7.57
C HIS A 210 31.03 -11.98 7.33
N GLY A 211 31.33 -12.71 6.25
CA GLY A 211 30.68 -13.98 5.94
C GLY A 211 31.26 -15.16 6.75
N PRO A 212 30.54 -16.29 6.77
CA PRO A 212 29.27 -16.53 6.05
C PRO A 212 28.07 -15.88 6.74
N ALA A 213 27.28 -15.08 6.03
CA ALA A 213 26.12 -14.39 6.59
C ALA A 213 25.16 -13.91 5.48
N VAL A 214 23.87 -13.77 5.83
CA VAL A 214 22.92 -13.00 5.05
C VAL A 214 22.77 -11.62 5.67
N VAL A 215 23.11 -10.58 4.92
CA VAL A 215 23.20 -9.20 5.43
C VAL A 215 21.97 -8.41 5.03
N PHE A 216 21.22 -7.99 6.04
CA PHE A 216 20.11 -7.06 5.89
C PHE A 216 20.60 -5.67 6.34
N PRO A 217 20.40 -4.62 5.50
CA PRO A 217 20.67 -3.27 5.93
C PRO A 217 19.66 -2.83 6.99
N LYS A 218 20.07 -1.99 7.93
CA LYS A 218 19.14 -1.22 8.75
C LYS A 218 18.38 -0.22 7.83
N PRO A 219 17.24 0.34 8.27
CA PRO A 219 16.41 1.21 7.43
C PRO A 219 17.15 2.38 6.77
N THR A 220 18.14 2.93 7.47
CA THR A 220 18.95 4.10 7.06
C THR A 220 20.28 3.70 6.44
N GLU A 221 20.66 2.42 6.47
CA GLU A 221 21.94 1.95 5.93
C GLU A 221 21.85 1.68 4.43
N THR A 222 22.93 1.95 3.74
CA THR A 222 23.17 1.63 2.34
C THR A 222 24.46 0.83 2.18
N PHE A 223 24.47 -0.11 1.23
CA PHE A 223 25.69 -0.83 0.91
C PHE A 223 26.69 0.08 0.20
N VAL A 224 27.95 0.00 0.61
CA VAL A 224 29.07 0.67 -0.06
C VAL A 224 29.51 -0.17 -1.26
N ASN A 225 29.68 0.46 -2.41
CA ASN A 225 30.14 -0.22 -3.61
C ASN A 225 31.64 -0.51 -3.56
N SER A 226 32.02 -1.71 -3.96
CA SER A 226 33.42 -2.11 -4.18
C SER A 226 34.01 -1.37 -5.40
N PRO A 227 35.32 -1.11 -5.42
CA PRO A 227 36.00 -0.54 -6.59
C PRO A 227 35.84 -1.36 -7.89
N LYS A 228 35.60 -2.67 -7.75
CA LYS A 228 35.37 -3.59 -8.88
C LYS A 228 33.89 -3.67 -9.30
N GLY A 229 33.02 -2.89 -8.68
CA GLY A 229 31.57 -2.97 -8.82
C GLY A 229 30.97 -4.03 -7.88
N GLY A 230 29.66 -3.86 -7.57
CA GLY A 230 28.97 -4.68 -6.58
C GLY A 230 29.23 -4.25 -5.15
N VAL A 231 28.64 -4.99 -4.19
CA VAL A 231 28.65 -4.63 -2.76
C VAL A 231 29.43 -5.62 -1.89
N ILE A 232 30.00 -6.64 -2.51
CA ILE A 232 30.78 -7.69 -1.85
C ILE A 232 32.27 -7.38 -2.01
N PHE A 233 32.99 -7.42 -0.89
CA PHE A 233 34.44 -7.33 -0.82
C PHE A 233 35.01 -8.70 -0.44
N ARG A 234 36.20 -9.03 -0.92
CA ARG A 234 36.92 -10.23 -0.50
C ARG A 234 38.12 -9.85 0.32
N ALA A 235 38.30 -10.55 1.44
CA ALA A 235 39.55 -10.46 2.20
C ALA A 235 40.66 -11.10 1.34
N LEU A 236 41.77 -10.41 1.21
CA LEU A 236 43.00 -11.00 0.65
C LEU A 236 43.53 -12.01 1.67
N GLU A 237 43.86 -13.20 1.20
CA GLU A 237 44.60 -14.20 1.98
C GLU A 237 46.02 -13.72 2.31
#